data_d105262bb37ed758aca6554b508425a2
#
_entry.id   d105262bb37ed758aca6554b508425a2
#
_cell.length_a   1.000
_cell.length_b   1.000
_cell.length_c   1.000
_cell.angle_alpha   90.00
_cell.angle_beta   90.00
_cell.angle_gamma   90.00
#
_symmetry.space_group_name_H-M   'P 1'
#
loop_
_entity.id
_entity.type
_entity.pdbx_description
1 polymer ?
#
loop_
_entity_poly.entity_id
_entity_poly.type
_entity_poly.pdbx_seq_one_letter_code
_entity_poly.pdbx_strand_id
1 'polypeptide(L)'
;MKSNWNYPTTVWTGEDRSSDIIEACLFAKISSPLFVTDKDLITLPMTSKVLDNLKKKFKNIKVFSNFSGNPFGKNITEGVKLYNKSKSDGVIAFGGGSALDVGKGIAFMNGQSRPIWDFEDIGDYWKR
;
A
#
# COMPACT_ATOMS: atom_id res chain seq x y z
N MET A 1 25.29 -25.65 -4.22
CA MET A 1 24.18 -24.91 -4.83
C MET A 1 24.65 -23.47 -5.07
N LYS A 2 24.48 -22.90 -6.26
CA LYS A 2 24.79 -21.51 -6.56
C LYS A 2 23.46 -20.79 -6.77
N SER A 3 23.25 -19.66 -6.10
CA SER A 3 22.05 -18.83 -6.27
C SER A 3 22.41 -17.36 -6.27
N ASN A 4 21.72 -16.58 -7.09
CA ASN A 4 21.81 -15.13 -7.10
C ASN A 4 20.51 -14.58 -6.52
N TRP A 5 20.64 -13.67 -5.59
CA TRP A 5 19.48 -12.94 -5.05
C TRP A 5 19.68 -11.44 -5.24
N ASN A 6 18.66 -10.79 -5.77
CA ASN A 6 18.63 -9.34 -5.92
C ASN A 6 17.42 -8.77 -5.17
N TYR A 7 17.66 -7.77 -4.35
CA TYR A 7 16.62 -7.08 -3.57
C TYR A 7 16.63 -5.58 -3.91
N PRO A 8 15.89 -5.17 -4.94
CA PRO A 8 15.95 -3.79 -5.44
C PRO A 8 15.21 -2.78 -4.57
N THR A 9 14.42 -3.24 -3.59
CA THR A 9 13.60 -2.36 -2.74
C THR A 9 14.48 -1.58 -1.77
N THR A 10 14.33 -0.24 -1.74
CA THR A 10 14.97 0.60 -0.73
C THR A 10 14.36 0.32 0.64
N VAL A 11 15.19 0.05 1.62
CA VAL A 11 14.77 -0.26 3.00
C VAL A 11 15.37 0.78 3.95
N TRP A 12 14.51 1.42 4.72
CA TRP A 12 14.89 2.31 5.81
C TRP A 12 14.59 1.64 7.14
N THR A 13 15.62 1.43 7.95
CA THR A 13 15.52 0.77 9.25
C THR A 13 16.02 1.69 10.36
N GLY A 14 15.48 1.52 11.54
CA GLY A 14 15.87 2.25 12.73
C GLY A 14 14.72 2.47 13.69
N GLU A 15 15.04 2.89 14.90
CA GLU A 15 14.06 3.27 15.90
C GLU A 15 13.27 4.50 15.42
N ASP A 16 11.95 4.50 15.63
CA ASP A 16 11.00 5.56 15.25
C ASP A 16 11.03 6.00 13.77
N ARG A 17 11.57 5.15 12.87
CA ARG A 17 11.66 5.47 11.43
C ARG A 17 10.31 5.68 10.74
N SER A 18 9.19 5.25 11.36
CA SER A 18 7.85 5.57 10.89
C SER A 18 7.54 7.07 10.89
N SER A 19 8.27 7.88 11.67
CA SER A 19 8.17 9.34 11.65
C SER A 19 8.63 9.96 10.33
N ASP A 20 9.50 9.29 9.59
CA ASP A 20 10.07 9.75 8.31
C ASP A 20 9.16 9.45 7.10
N ILE A 21 7.94 9.02 7.34
CA ILE A 21 7.00 8.61 6.28
C ILE A 21 6.76 9.72 5.24
N ILE A 22 6.79 10.99 5.63
CA ILE A 22 6.65 12.12 4.71
C ILE A 22 7.86 12.17 3.77
N GLU A 23 9.07 11.99 4.30
CA GLU A 23 10.29 11.97 3.50
C GLU A 23 10.29 10.79 2.53
N ALA A 24 9.84 9.61 2.98
CA ALA A 24 9.67 8.44 2.11
C ALA A 24 8.69 8.71 0.96
N CYS A 25 7.57 9.39 1.23
CA CYS A 25 6.64 9.80 0.18
C CYS A 25 7.28 10.76 -0.82
N LEU A 26 8.03 11.74 -0.35
CA LEU A 26 8.72 12.69 -1.22
C LEU A 26 9.80 11.99 -2.07
N PHE A 27 10.54 11.08 -1.48
CA PHE A 27 11.50 10.23 -2.20
C PHE A 27 10.81 9.42 -3.31
N ALA A 28 9.64 8.85 -3.02
CA ALA A 28 8.83 8.11 -3.99
C ALA A 28 8.01 9.01 -4.93
N LYS A 29 8.12 10.35 -4.82
CA LYS A 29 7.37 11.35 -5.60
C LYS A 29 5.85 11.24 -5.45
N ILE A 30 5.39 10.85 -4.27
CA ILE A 30 3.97 10.74 -3.93
C ILE A 30 3.48 12.08 -3.38
N SER A 31 2.40 12.59 -3.94
CA SER A 31 1.77 13.87 -3.57
C SER A 31 0.36 13.71 -3.00
N SER A 32 -0.33 12.65 -3.37
CA SER A 32 -1.70 12.34 -2.95
C SER A 32 -1.82 10.86 -2.57
N PRO A 33 -1.29 10.45 -1.41
CA PRO A 33 -1.26 9.04 -1.03
C PRO A 33 -2.64 8.50 -0.65
N LEU A 34 -2.88 7.21 -0.99
CA LEU A 34 -3.87 6.38 -0.33
C LEU A 34 -3.19 5.65 0.84
N PHE A 35 -3.69 5.85 2.05
CA PHE A 35 -3.22 5.14 3.23
C PHE A 35 -4.01 3.85 3.42
N VAL A 36 -3.32 2.72 3.42
CA VAL A 36 -3.91 1.37 3.51
C VAL A 36 -3.46 0.71 4.80
N THR A 37 -4.40 0.35 5.64
CA THR A 37 -4.17 -0.38 6.91
C THR A 37 -5.38 -1.26 7.20
N ASP A 38 -5.25 -2.26 8.06
CA ASP A 38 -6.41 -3.09 8.41
C ASP A 38 -7.34 -2.40 9.43
N LYS A 39 -8.54 -2.98 9.58
CA LYS A 39 -9.60 -2.40 10.44
C LYS A 39 -9.25 -2.38 11.92
N ASP A 40 -8.32 -3.21 12.38
CA ASP A 40 -7.94 -3.29 13.78
C ASP A 40 -6.82 -2.28 14.06
N LEU A 41 -5.83 -2.18 13.17
CA LEU A 41 -4.74 -1.22 13.29
C LEU A 41 -5.21 0.24 13.17
N ILE A 42 -6.24 0.52 12.37
CA ILE A 42 -6.72 1.90 12.18
C ILE A 42 -7.17 2.55 13.49
N THR A 43 -7.59 1.75 14.46
CA THR A 43 -8.06 2.23 15.77
C THR A 43 -6.94 2.50 16.77
N LEU A 44 -5.71 2.08 16.48
CA LEU A 44 -4.60 2.19 17.41
C LEU A 44 -3.97 3.60 17.44
N PRO A 45 -3.53 4.07 18.61
CA PRO A 45 -2.89 5.38 18.76
C PRO A 45 -1.67 5.58 17.85
N MET A 46 -0.89 4.52 17.61
CA MET A 46 0.26 4.58 16.70
C MET A 46 -0.12 4.92 15.27
N THR A 47 -1.23 4.37 14.79
CA THR A 47 -1.75 4.66 13.44
C THR A 47 -2.26 6.10 13.36
N SER A 48 -2.97 6.56 14.39
CA SER A 48 -3.41 7.97 14.48
C SER A 48 -2.23 8.93 14.44
N LYS A 49 -1.15 8.65 15.18
CA LYS A 49 0.08 9.47 15.18
C LYS A 49 0.66 9.60 13.76
N VAL A 50 0.77 8.49 13.03
CA VAL A 50 1.29 8.48 11.66
C VAL A 50 0.36 9.24 10.71
N LEU A 51 -0.95 9.00 10.79
CA LEU A 51 -1.94 9.69 9.96
C LEU A 51 -1.95 11.20 10.22
N ASP A 52 -1.86 11.63 11.47
CA ASP A 52 -1.84 13.06 11.83
C ASP A 52 -0.57 13.73 11.29
N ASN A 53 0.56 13.02 11.32
CA ASN A 53 1.79 13.50 10.69
C ASN A 53 1.61 13.65 9.16
N LEU A 54 1.06 12.64 8.49
CA LEU A 54 0.81 12.68 7.05
C LEU A 54 -0.17 13.79 6.66
N LYS A 55 -1.23 14.04 7.43
CA LYS A 55 -2.22 15.10 7.17
C LYS A 55 -1.65 16.51 7.23
N LYS A 56 -0.53 16.73 7.93
CA LYS A 56 0.18 18.01 7.94
C LYS A 56 0.70 18.38 6.54
N LYS A 57 1.11 17.36 5.77
CA LYS A 57 1.68 17.54 4.43
C LYS A 57 0.68 17.27 3.31
N PHE A 58 -0.12 16.21 3.44
CA PHE A 58 -1.02 15.72 2.41
C PHE A 58 -2.47 15.99 2.79
N LYS A 59 -3.02 17.13 2.34
CA LYS A 59 -4.39 17.57 2.70
C LYS A 59 -5.49 16.62 2.21
N ASN A 60 -5.24 15.89 1.13
CA ASN A 60 -6.22 15.01 0.48
C ASN A 60 -6.01 13.52 0.75
N ILE A 61 -5.23 13.17 1.78
CA ILE A 61 -5.01 11.77 2.12
C ILE A 61 -6.34 11.05 2.39
N LYS A 62 -6.52 9.90 1.74
CA LYS A 62 -7.64 8.99 1.97
C LYS A 62 -7.15 7.73 2.67
N VAL A 63 -8.05 7.11 3.41
CA VAL A 63 -7.74 5.90 4.18
C VAL A 63 -8.61 4.77 3.67
N PHE A 64 -8.00 3.62 3.39
CA PHE A 64 -8.67 2.37 3.10
C PHE A 64 -8.34 1.36 4.20
N SER A 65 -9.34 0.94 4.95
CA SER A 65 -9.18 0.01 6.08
C SER A 65 -10.28 -1.07 6.14
N ASN A 66 -11.05 -1.24 5.07
CA ASN A 66 -12.18 -2.17 5.04
C ASN A 66 -11.74 -3.62 4.74
N PHE A 67 -10.77 -4.12 5.51
CA PHE A 67 -10.32 -5.51 5.47
C PHE A 67 -9.72 -5.94 6.82
N SER A 68 -9.58 -7.23 7.01
CA SER A 68 -8.91 -7.85 8.17
C SER A 68 -7.83 -8.83 7.70
N GLY A 69 -7.31 -9.65 8.60
CA GLY A 69 -6.43 -10.77 8.23
C GLY A 69 -7.03 -11.62 7.10
N ASN A 70 -6.19 -12.21 6.26
CA ASN A 70 -6.58 -12.95 5.06
C ASN A 70 -7.49 -12.15 4.11
N PRO A 71 -6.99 -11.08 3.49
CA PRO A 71 -7.78 -10.24 2.59
C PRO A 71 -8.20 -11.02 1.35
N PHE A 72 -9.37 -10.64 0.80
CA PHE A 72 -9.91 -11.19 -0.43
C PHE A 72 -9.63 -10.26 -1.62
N GLY A 73 -9.67 -10.80 -2.84
CA GLY A 73 -9.52 -10.01 -4.07
C GLY A 73 -10.50 -8.82 -4.17
N LYS A 74 -11.71 -8.97 -3.62
CA LYS A 74 -12.68 -7.87 -3.53
C LYS A 74 -12.16 -6.67 -2.72
N ASN A 75 -11.34 -6.88 -1.69
CA ASN A 75 -10.75 -5.78 -0.91
C ASN A 75 -9.80 -4.95 -1.78
N ILE A 76 -9.04 -5.61 -2.65
CA ILE A 76 -8.17 -4.93 -3.63
C ILE A 76 -9.02 -4.12 -4.61
N THR A 77 -10.08 -4.71 -5.15
CA THR A 77 -10.99 -4.02 -6.08
C THR A 77 -11.63 -2.77 -5.45
N GLU A 78 -12.08 -2.86 -4.21
CA GLU A 78 -12.63 -1.72 -3.47
C GLU A 78 -11.57 -0.64 -3.21
N GLY A 79 -10.36 -1.05 -2.85
CA GLY A 79 -9.23 -0.15 -2.66
C GLY A 79 -8.84 0.59 -3.95
N VAL A 80 -8.82 -0.09 -5.09
CA VAL A 80 -8.57 0.52 -6.42
C VAL A 80 -9.65 1.54 -6.76
N LYS A 81 -10.92 1.23 -6.49
CA LYS A 81 -12.02 2.20 -6.70
C LYS A 81 -11.81 3.47 -5.88
N LEU A 82 -11.43 3.32 -4.60
CA LEU A 82 -11.14 4.47 -3.73
C LEU A 82 -9.91 5.24 -4.23
N TYR A 83 -8.83 4.54 -4.61
CA TYR A 83 -7.63 5.14 -5.16
C TYR A 83 -7.95 6.04 -6.36
N ASN A 84 -8.71 5.53 -7.33
CA ASN A 84 -9.10 6.28 -8.51
C ASN A 84 -10.05 7.45 -8.19
N LYS A 85 -11.06 7.23 -7.34
CA LYS A 85 -12.01 8.26 -6.92
C LYS A 85 -11.32 9.43 -6.20
N SER A 86 -10.32 9.13 -5.39
CA SER A 86 -9.54 10.13 -4.65
C SER A 86 -8.41 10.76 -5.47
N LYS A 87 -8.19 10.31 -6.69
CA LYS A 87 -7.06 10.72 -7.54
C LYS A 87 -5.72 10.55 -6.82
N SER A 88 -5.58 9.44 -6.12
CA SER A 88 -4.32 9.10 -5.45
C SER A 88 -3.23 8.80 -6.49
N ASP A 89 -1.98 9.12 -6.14
CA ASP A 89 -0.80 8.91 -6.99
C ASP A 89 0.22 7.94 -6.37
N GLY A 90 -0.11 7.40 -5.20
CA GLY A 90 0.71 6.41 -4.51
C GLY A 90 -0.03 5.73 -3.37
N VAL A 91 0.53 4.65 -2.86
CA VAL A 91 -0.03 3.87 -1.75
C VAL A 91 0.97 3.81 -0.60
N ILE A 92 0.49 4.10 0.60
CA ILE A 92 1.19 3.84 1.85
C ILE A 92 0.51 2.64 2.51
N ALA A 93 1.19 1.51 2.56
CA ALA A 93 0.72 0.34 3.30
C ALA A 93 1.31 0.34 4.71
N PHE A 94 0.47 0.42 5.73
CA PHE A 94 0.86 0.50 7.13
C PHE A 94 0.30 -0.68 7.93
N GLY A 95 1.18 -1.57 8.38
CA GLY A 95 0.78 -2.75 9.15
C GLY A 95 1.61 -3.98 8.85
N GLY A 96 1.05 -5.14 9.14
CA GLY A 96 1.62 -6.44 8.85
C GLY A 96 1.36 -6.92 7.42
N GLY A 97 1.56 -8.22 7.18
CA GLY A 97 1.45 -8.83 5.85
C GLY A 97 0.16 -8.51 5.12
N SER A 98 -1.01 -8.57 5.80
CA SER A 98 -2.30 -8.28 5.18
C SER A 98 -2.39 -6.85 4.62
N ALA A 99 -1.93 -5.86 5.38
CA ALA A 99 -1.92 -4.47 4.93
C ALA A 99 -0.94 -4.26 3.76
N LEU A 100 0.24 -4.89 3.83
CA LEU A 100 1.23 -4.84 2.75
C LEU A 100 0.73 -5.49 1.48
N ASP A 101 0.08 -6.65 1.56
CA ASP A 101 -0.45 -7.37 0.41
C ASP A 101 -1.60 -6.62 -0.25
N VAL A 102 -2.54 -6.08 0.53
CA VAL A 102 -3.62 -5.24 0.01
C VAL A 102 -3.06 -3.98 -0.63
N GLY A 103 -2.11 -3.30 0.03
CA GLY A 103 -1.48 -2.09 -0.50
C GLY A 103 -0.73 -2.34 -1.82
N LYS A 104 0.05 -3.41 -1.90
CA LYS A 104 0.72 -3.85 -3.13
C LYS A 104 -0.29 -4.18 -4.22
N GLY A 105 -1.34 -4.94 -3.88
CA GLY A 105 -2.40 -5.30 -4.81
C GLY A 105 -3.11 -4.07 -5.38
N ILE A 106 -3.43 -3.07 -4.55
CA ILE A 106 -4.04 -1.81 -5.01
C ILE A 106 -3.08 -1.06 -5.94
N ALA A 107 -1.81 -0.90 -5.53
CA ALA A 107 -0.81 -0.20 -6.33
C ALA A 107 -0.58 -0.88 -7.69
N PHE A 108 -0.52 -2.20 -7.72
CA PHE A 108 -0.35 -2.99 -8.93
C PHE A 108 -1.59 -2.94 -9.83
N MET A 109 -2.77 -3.13 -9.25
CA MET A 109 -4.02 -3.21 -10.02
C MET A 109 -4.51 -1.84 -10.50
N ASN A 110 -3.99 -0.75 -9.96
CA ASN A 110 -4.27 0.57 -10.51
C ASN A 110 -3.65 0.69 -11.90
N GLY A 111 -4.47 0.92 -12.88
CA GLY A 111 -4.05 0.97 -14.29
C GLY A 111 -4.08 -0.37 -15.02
N GLN A 112 -4.42 -1.47 -14.36
CA GLN A 112 -4.67 -2.75 -15.01
C GLN A 112 -6.11 -2.83 -15.53
N SER A 113 -6.26 -3.40 -16.72
CA SER A 113 -7.58 -3.64 -17.34
C SER A 113 -8.09 -5.08 -17.14
N ARG A 114 -7.24 -5.95 -16.64
CA ARG A 114 -7.53 -7.38 -16.43
C ARG A 114 -7.81 -7.65 -14.95
N PRO A 115 -8.58 -8.69 -14.60
CA PRO A 115 -8.80 -9.06 -13.21
C PRO A 115 -7.49 -9.54 -12.54
N ILE A 116 -7.38 -9.36 -11.22
CA ILE A 116 -6.18 -9.72 -10.46
C ILE A 116 -5.79 -11.19 -10.63
N TRP A 117 -6.75 -12.08 -10.79
CA TRP A 117 -6.54 -13.52 -10.96
C TRP A 117 -5.81 -13.88 -12.26
N ASP A 118 -5.80 -12.99 -13.24
CA ASP A 118 -5.03 -13.17 -14.47
C ASP A 118 -3.51 -12.98 -14.26
N PHE A 119 -3.10 -12.53 -13.09
CA PHE A 119 -1.71 -12.30 -12.71
C PHE A 119 -1.18 -13.35 -11.73
N GLU A 120 -1.91 -14.44 -11.49
CA GLU A 120 -1.42 -15.56 -10.72
C GLU A 120 -0.18 -16.17 -11.37
N ASP A 121 0.75 -16.67 -10.55
CA ASP A 121 1.96 -17.38 -11.01
C ASP A 121 1.62 -18.83 -11.41
N ILE A 122 0.56 -18.97 -12.21
CA ILE A 122 0.12 -20.23 -12.82
C ILE A 122 0.27 -20.08 -14.34
N GLY A 123 1.25 -20.78 -14.89
CA GLY A 123 1.60 -20.62 -16.30
C GLY A 123 2.25 -19.26 -16.58
N ASP A 124 2.08 -18.76 -17.80
CA ASP A 124 2.75 -17.54 -18.26
C ASP A 124 1.86 -16.30 -18.31
N TYR A 125 0.74 -16.29 -17.59
CA TYR A 125 -0.21 -15.16 -17.60
C TYR A 125 0.40 -13.84 -17.11
N TRP A 126 1.33 -13.90 -16.17
CA TRP A 126 2.04 -12.74 -15.62
C TRP A 126 3.00 -12.07 -16.63
N LYS A 127 3.37 -12.75 -17.70
CA LYS A 127 4.24 -12.22 -18.77
C LYS A 127 3.51 -11.42 -19.84
N ARG A 128 2.18 -11.34 -19.80
CA ARG A 128 1.36 -10.75 -20.86
C ARG A 128 0.94 -9.33 -20.54
#